data_e59806dad393c08b9181d546a9df91f3
#
_entry.id   e59806dad393c08b9181d546a9df91f3
#
_cell.length_a   1.000
_cell.length_b   1.000
_cell.length_c   1.000
_cell.angle_alpha   90.00
_cell.angle_beta   90.00
_cell.angle_gamma   90.00
#
_symmetry.space_group_name_H-M   'P 1'
#
loop_
_entity.id
_entity.type
_entity.pdbx_description
1 polymer ?
#
loop_
_entity_poly.entity_id
_entity_poly.type
_entity_poly.pdbx_seq_one_letter_code
_entity_poly.pdbx_strand_id
1 'polypeptide(L)'
;MQDFDANGNTVGQPTFIRIAQKGNVNLRPESSDNLNVGVLWSPTDSFDMKLDYWAVDYKDVITIENAQGLIQANPNGPQIIRSNGTLAGVTTNYFNASSVDTNGFDLEMSYQTDTDAGLLTLGMTATHMLQYEIPINGVITDVVGSVSYTHLRAHETQRY
;
A
#
# COMPACT_ATOMS: atom_id res chain seq x y z
N MET A 1 2.12 15.42 18.16
CA MET A 1 3.54 15.27 17.81
C MET A 1 4.40 15.31 19.05
N GLN A 2 5.40 14.46 19.14
CA GLN A 2 6.41 14.47 20.20
C GLN A 2 7.56 15.42 19.83
N ASP A 3 7.99 16.25 20.77
CA ASP A 3 9.20 17.10 20.61
C ASP A 3 10.46 16.35 21.04
N PHE A 4 11.61 16.73 20.51
CA PHE A 4 12.91 16.16 20.80
C PHE A 4 13.96 17.27 21.04
N ASP A 5 14.95 16.96 21.89
CA ASP A 5 16.16 17.80 22.01
C ASP A 5 17.22 17.42 20.95
N ALA A 6 18.32 18.16 20.91
CA ALA A 6 19.41 17.91 19.98
C ALA A 6 20.12 16.55 20.16
N ASN A 7 19.89 15.86 21.29
CA ASN A 7 20.44 14.55 21.60
C ASN A 7 19.45 13.41 21.27
N GLY A 8 18.26 13.75 20.74
CA GLY A 8 17.22 12.78 20.41
C GLY A 8 16.35 12.32 21.57
N ASN A 9 16.44 12.98 22.74
CA ASN A 9 15.57 12.67 23.85
C ASN A 9 14.23 13.41 23.71
N THR A 10 13.17 12.81 24.19
CA THR A 10 11.84 13.42 24.19
C THR A 10 11.75 14.61 25.12
N VAL A 11 11.13 15.69 24.69
CA VAL A 11 10.92 16.92 25.46
C VAL A 11 9.43 17.13 25.69
N GLY A 12 9.04 17.19 26.96
CA GLY A 12 7.65 17.44 27.33
C GLY A 12 6.67 16.35 26.94
N GLN A 13 5.38 16.68 26.94
CA GLN A 13 4.32 15.79 26.51
C GLN A 13 4.01 16.00 25.02
N PRO A 14 3.49 14.97 24.31
CA PRO A 14 3.02 15.13 22.94
C PRO A 14 1.97 16.25 22.85
N THR A 15 2.09 17.10 21.84
CA THR A 15 1.20 18.24 21.63
C THR A 15 0.67 18.29 20.21
N PHE A 16 -0.44 19.01 20.02
CA PHE A 16 -0.95 19.33 18.70
C PHE A 16 -0.17 20.52 18.14
N ILE A 17 0.35 20.35 16.91
CA ILE A 17 1.10 21.39 16.21
C ILE A 17 0.51 21.63 14.83
N ARG A 18 0.85 22.76 14.22
CA ARG A 18 0.51 23.04 12.83
C ARG A 18 1.47 22.31 11.90
N ILE A 19 0.95 21.54 10.93
CA ILE A 19 1.72 21.00 9.82
C ILE A 19 1.39 21.84 8.58
N ALA A 20 2.38 22.49 8.01
CA ALA A 20 2.28 23.21 6.75
C ALA A 20 2.91 22.36 5.64
N GLN A 21 2.14 22.08 4.58
CA GLN A 21 2.63 21.33 3.41
C GLN A 21 3.09 22.32 2.34
N LYS A 22 4.29 22.13 1.81
CA LYS A 22 4.87 22.96 0.77
C LYS A 22 5.05 22.17 -0.52
N GLY A 23 4.60 22.75 -1.64
CA GLY A 23 4.82 22.20 -2.97
C GLY A 23 6.31 22.18 -3.33
N ASN A 24 6.68 21.26 -4.24
CA ASN A 24 8.05 21.14 -4.74
C ASN A 24 8.01 21.21 -6.28
N VAL A 25 8.63 22.23 -6.84
CA VAL A 25 8.69 22.47 -8.30
C VAL A 25 9.60 21.49 -9.03
N ASN A 26 10.44 20.75 -8.29
CA ASN A 26 11.38 19.77 -8.85
C ASN A 26 10.83 18.35 -8.85
N LEU A 27 9.53 18.16 -8.57
CA LEU A 27 8.90 16.85 -8.66
C LEU A 27 8.95 16.33 -10.09
N ARG A 28 9.33 15.05 -10.21
CA ARG A 28 9.22 14.29 -11.44
C ARG A 28 7.84 13.64 -11.51
N PRO A 29 7.28 13.41 -12.70
CA PRO A 29 6.06 12.63 -12.85
C PRO A 29 6.26 11.21 -12.31
N GLU A 30 5.25 10.69 -11.63
CA GLU A 30 5.16 9.26 -11.32
C GLU A 30 5.00 8.47 -12.61
N SER A 31 5.56 7.29 -12.66
CA SER A 31 5.37 6.34 -13.75
C SER A 31 5.23 4.93 -13.21
N SER A 32 4.57 4.06 -13.97
CA SER A 32 4.50 2.65 -13.62
C SER A 32 4.69 1.78 -14.86
N ASP A 33 5.44 0.71 -14.68
CA ASP A 33 5.54 -0.40 -15.62
C ASP A 33 4.68 -1.54 -15.09
N ASN A 34 3.77 -2.03 -15.94
CA ASN A 34 2.84 -3.08 -15.56
C ASN A 34 3.04 -4.29 -16.45
N LEU A 35 3.14 -5.47 -15.85
CA LEU A 35 3.16 -6.76 -16.52
C LEU A 35 1.97 -7.59 -16.03
N ASN A 36 1.25 -8.18 -16.99
CA ASN A 36 0.22 -9.18 -16.69
C ASN A 36 0.39 -10.36 -17.67
N VAL A 37 0.44 -11.58 -17.12
CA VAL A 37 0.52 -12.81 -17.89
C VAL A 37 -0.46 -13.81 -17.31
N GLY A 38 -1.41 -14.25 -18.14
CA GLY A 38 -2.48 -15.13 -17.70
C GLY A 38 -2.61 -16.39 -18.52
N VAL A 39 -3.13 -17.42 -17.88
CA VAL A 39 -3.50 -18.71 -18.50
C VAL A 39 -4.96 -18.99 -18.19
N LEU A 40 -5.72 -19.23 -19.26
CA LEU A 40 -7.08 -19.77 -19.17
C LEU A 40 -7.02 -21.26 -19.52
N TRP A 41 -7.62 -22.10 -18.68
CA TRP A 41 -7.64 -23.53 -18.85
C TRP A 41 -9.04 -24.09 -18.60
N SER A 42 -9.64 -24.66 -19.67
CA SER A 42 -11.01 -25.19 -19.66
C SER A 42 -10.94 -26.65 -20.16
N PRO A 43 -10.54 -27.62 -19.30
CA PRO A 43 -10.38 -29.02 -19.70
C PRO A 43 -11.70 -29.73 -20.04
N THR A 44 -12.81 -29.19 -19.54
CA THR A 44 -14.17 -29.70 -19.79
C THR A 44 -15.15 -28.53 -19.92
N ASP A 45 -16.32 -28.77 -20.47
CA ASP A 45 -17.40 -27.76 -20.55
C ASP A 45 -17.94 -27.33 -19.17
N SER A 46 -17.57 -28.07 -18.15
CA SER A 46 -18.04 -27.86 -16.76
C SER A 46 -17.03 -27.17 -15.86
N PHE A 47 -15.77 -27.01 -16.29
CA PHE A 47 -14.71 -26.47 -15.44
C PHE A 47 -13.86 -25.45 -16.20
N ASP A 48 -13.76 -24.28 -15.61
CA ASP A 48 -12.89 -23.20 -16.05
C ASP A 48 -11.95 -22.77 -14.93
N MET A 49 -10.70 -22.52 -15.28
CA MET A 49 -9.68 -21.94 -14.39
C MET A 49 -8.93 -20.84 -15.11
N LYS A 50 -8.77 -19.73 -14.44
CA LYS A 50 -7.94 -18.60 -14.87
C LYS A 50 -6.87 -18.33 -13.81
N LEU A 51 -5.63 -18.28 -14.23
CA LEU A 51 -4.48 -17.93 -13.38
C LEU A 51 -3.74 -16.77 -14.03
N ASP A 52 -3.66 -15.64 -13.34
CA ASP A 52 -2.93 -14.46 -13.77
C ASP A 52 -1.76 -14.19 -12.83
N TYR A 53 -0.58 -13.98 -13.36
CA TYR A 53 0.53 -13.31 -12.68
C TYR A 53 0.51 -11.85 -13.06
N TRP A 54 0.60 -10.98 -12.08
CA TRP A 54 0.70 -9.54 -12.30
C TRP A 54 1.88 -8.95 -11.50
N ALA A 55 2.50 -7.94 -12.09
CA ALA A 55 3.56 -7.17 -11.46
C ALA A 55 3.42 -5.70 -11.83
N VAL A 56 3.64 -4.84 -10.88
CA VAL A 56 3.62 -3.38 -11.02
C VAL A 56 4.87 -2.81 -10.37
N ASP A 57 5.68 -2.10 -11.16
CA ASP A 57 6.84 -1.33 -10.70
C ASP A 57 6.49 0.17 -10.77
N TYR A 58 6.28 0.78 -9.60
CA TYR A 58 6.01 2.20 -9.45
C TYR A 58 7.30 2.97 -9.22
N LYS A 59 7.57 3.97 -10.07
CA LYS A 59 8.77 4.81 -10.03
C LYS A 59 8.42 6.25 -9.69
N ASP A 60 9.34 6.89 -8.97
CA ASP A 60 9.25 8.31 -8.60
C ASP A 60 7.95 8.66 -7.82
N VAL A 61 7.48 7.75 -6.97
CA VAL A 61 6.23 7.91 -6.20
C VAL A 61 6.26 9.22 -5.41
N ILE A 62 5.28 10.10 -5.66
CA ILE A 62 5.18 11.38 -4.97
C ILE A 62 4.59 11.15 -3.58
N THR A 63 5.37 11.45 -2.58
CA THR A 63 4.97 11.32 -1.18
C THR A 63 5.33 12.60 -0.40
N ILE A 64 4.94 12.65 0.87
CA ILE A 64 5.19 13.77 1.75
C ILE A 64 6.13 13.37 2.88
N GLU A 65 7.04 14.26 3.27
CA GLU A 65 7.93 14.04 4.40
C GLU A 65 7.15 13.74 5.68
N ASN A 66 7.66 12.81 6.47
CA ASN A 66 7.09 12.47 7.77
C ASN A 66 7.44 13.56 8.79
N ALA A 67 6.43 14.34 9.22
CA ALA A 67 6.61 15.45 10.15
C ALA A 67 7.27 15.02 11.48
N GLN A 68 6.90 13.86 12.04
CA GLN A 68 7.50 13.37 13.28
C GLN A 68 8.95 12.94 13.06
N GLY A 69 9.24 12.30 11.92
CA GLY A 69 10.61 11.95 11.53
C GLY A 69 11.51 13.15 11.34
N LEU A 70 11.01 14.26 10.77
CA LEU A 70 11.75 15.51 10.64
C LEU A 70 12.11 16.11 12.00
N ILE A 71 11.17 16.15 12.96
CA ILE A 71 11.42 16.64 14.31
C ILE A 71 12.49 15.79 15.01
N GLN A 72 12.40 14.47 14.87
CA GLN A 72 13.34 13.54 15.51
C GLN A 72 14.74 13.60 14.89
N ALA A 73 14.82 13.68 13.57
CA ALA A 73 16.10 13.72 12.85
C ALA A 73 16.87 15.05 13.05
N ASN A 74 16.15 16.17 13.10
CA ASN A 74 16.74 17.49 13.31
C ASN A 74 15.76 18.43 14.02
N PRO A 75 15.69 18.40 15.35
CA PRO A 75 14.73 19.17 16.15
C PRO A 75 14.83 20.68 15.99
N ASN A 76 15.97 21.18 15.53
CA ASN A 76 16.25 22.60 15.28
C ASN A 76 16.43 22.91 13.79
N GLY A 77 16.00 22.00 12.92
CA GLY A 77 16.08 22.15 11.47
C GLY A 77 15.21 23.31 10.93
N PRO A 78 15.49 23.77 9.70
CA PRO A 78 14.79 24.92 9.11
C PRO A 78 13.30 24.68 8.86
N GLN A 79 12.87 23.41 8.86
CA GLN A 79 11.48 23.02 8.69
C GLN A 79 10.69 23.02 10.03
N ILE A 80 11.40 23.14 11.16
CA ILE A 80 10.82 23.11 12.50
C ILE A 80 10.52 24.53 12.96
N ILE A 81 9.28 24.79 13.30
CA ILE A 81 8.82 26.11 13.79
C ILE A 81 8.68 26.04 15.31
N ARG A 82 9.42 26.88 15.98
CA ARG A 82 9.35 27.02 17.45
C ARG A 82 8.80 28.38 17.85
N SER A 83 8.03 28.40 18.92
CA SER A 83 7.55 29.63 19.57
C SER A 83 7.99 29.60 21.03
N ASN A 84 8.76 30.56 21.47
CA ASN A 84 9.32 30.63 22.83
C ASN A 84 10.03 29.32 23.26
N GLY A 85 10.77 28.72 22.33
CA GLY A 85 11.47 27.44 22.57
C GLY A 85 10.63 26.17 22.47
N THR A 86 9.31 26.31 22.40
CA THR A 86 8.37 25.17 22.29
C THR A 86 8.06 24.86 20.84
N LEU A 87 7.90 23.58 20.51
CA LEU A 87 7.49 23.12 19.17
C LEU A 87 6.09 23.67 18.84
N ALA A 88 5.99 24.46 17.77
CA ALA A 88 4.76 25.11 17.33
C ALA A 88 4.24 24.60 15.98
N GLY A 89 5.17 24.13 15.12
CA GLY A 89 4.79 23.64 13.81
C GLY A 89 5.94 22.97 13.07
N VAL A 90 5.59 22.31 11.95
CA VAL A 90 6.53 21.70 11.01
C VAL A 90 6.10 22.02 9.59
N THR A 91 7.05 22.33 8.73
CA THR A 91 6.83 22.43 7.29
C THR A 91 7.33 21.13 6.65
N THR A 92 6.46 20.45 5.93
CA THR A 92 6.79 19.25 5.16
C THR A 92 6.75 19.54 3.66
N ASN A 93 7.63 18.89 2.90
CA ASN A 93 7.68 19.03 1.45
C ASN A 93 7.21 17.75 0.77
N TYR A 94 6.72 17.88 -0.47
CA TYR A 94 6.55 16.75 -1.36
C TYR A 94 7.89 16.39 -2.00
N PHE A 95 8.15 15.10 -2.18
CA PHE A 95 9.33 14.58 -2.86
C PHE A 95 8.99 13.27 -3.59
N ASN A 96 9.84 12.93 -4.58
CA ASN A 96 9.75 11.61 -5.22
C ASN A 96 10.48 10.59 -4.33
N ALA A 97 9.72 9.61 -3.84
CA ALA A 97 10.28 8.45 -3.15
C ALA A 97 10.92 7.48 -4.14
N SER A 98 11.60 6.47 -3.61
CA SER A 98 12.10 5.34 -4.40
C SER A 98 10.95 4.56 -5.04
N SER A 99 11.28 3.67 -5.98
CA SER A 99 10.33 2.74 -6.57
C SER A 99 9.68 1.85 -5.51
N VAL A 100 8.47 1.42 -5.81
CA VAL A 100 7.67 0.51 -5.00
C VAL A 100 7.22 -0.62 -5.91
N ASP A 101 7.62 -1.85 -5.57
CA ASP A 101 7.30 -3.03 -6.31
C ASP A 101 6.16 -3.81 -5.66
N THR A 102 5.21 -4.24 -6.47
CA THR A 102 4.14 -5.13 -6.02
C THR A 102 3.86 -6.17 -7.08
N ASN A 103 3.72 -7.43 -6.67
CA ASN A 103 3.40 -8.51 -7.57
C ASN A 103 2.67 -9.65 -6.86
N GLY A 104 1.98 -10.47 -7.65
CA GLY A 104 1.20 -11.56 -7.12
C GLY A 104 0.53 -12.42 -8.19
N PHE A 105 -0.32 -13.31 -7.71
CA PHE A 105 -1.16 -14.18 -8.52
C PHE A 105 -2.63 -13.99 -8.19
N ASP A 106 -3.47 -13.99 -9.22
CA ASP A 106 -4.91 -14.10 -9.12
C ASP A 106 -5.37 -15.43 -9.70
N LEU A 107 -6.15 -16.16 -8.93
CA LEU A 107 -6.77 -17.42 -9.32
C LEU A 107 -8.29 -17.27 -9.31
N GLU A 108 -8.91 -17.62 -10.41
CA GLU A 108 -10.37 -17.75 -10.54
C GLU A 108 -10.69 -19.15 -11.06
N MET A 109 -11.64 -19.83 -10.41
CA MET A 109 -12.11 -21.14 -10.84
C MET A 109 -13.62 -21.17 -10.79
N SER A 110 -14.22 -21.83 -11.77
CA SER A 110 -15.64 -22.13 -11.78
C SER A 110 -15.88 -23.58 -12.17
N TYR A 111 -16.88 -24.19 -11.53
CA TYR A 111 -17.35 -25.52 -11.85
C TYR A 111 -18.87 -25.54 -11.90
N GLN A 112 -19.43 -26.11 -12.97
CA GLN A 112 -20.87 -26.24 -13.15
C GLN A 112 -21.22 -27.69 -13.43
N THR A 113 -22.27 -28.18 -12.80
CA THR A 113 -22.77 -29.52 -13.08
C THR A 113 -24.28 -29.61 -12.82
N ASP A 114 -24.98 -30.42 -13.64
CA ASP A 114 -26.39 -30.76 -13.43
C ASP A 114 -26.49 -31.76 -12.30
N THR A 115 -27.48 -31.57 -11.43
CA THR A 115 -27.84 -32.47 -10.35
C THR A 115 -29.34 -32.74 -10.41
N ASP A 116 -29.83 -33.78 -9.72
CA ASP A 116 -31.26 -34.07 -9.59
C ASP A 116 -32.05 -32.90 -8.97
N ALA A 117 -31.36 -32.00 -8.28
CA ALA A 117 -31.94 -30.82 -7.64
C ALA A 117 -31.83 -29.53 -8.50
N GLY A 118 -31.18 -29.58 -9.66
CA GLY A 118 -30.94 -28.47 -10.57
C GLY A 118 -29.45 -28.23 -10.83
N LEU A 119 -29.13 -27.14 -11.51
CA LEU A 119 -27.77 -26.74 -11.83
C LEU A 119 -27.01 -26.29 -10.57
N LEU A 120 -25.92 -26.98 -10.25
CA LEU A 120 -24.97 -26.57 -9.21
C LEU A 120 -23.84 -25.79 -9.85
N THR A 121 -23.57 -24.58 -9.34
CA THR A 121 -22.42 -23.75 -9.73
C THR A 121 -21.56 -23.49 -8.50
N LEU A 122 -20.27 -23.80 -8.59
CA LEU A 122 -19.26 -23.51 -7.58
C LEU A 122 -18.25 -22.55 -8.17
N GLY A 123 -17.90 -21.49 -7.44
CA GLY A 123 -16.89 -20.52 -7.82
C GLY A 123 -15.88 -20.30 -6.70
N MET A 124 -14.62 -20.09 -7.07
CA MET A 124 -13.56 -19.68 -6.16
C MET A 124 -12.74 -18.58 -6.80
N THR A 125 -12.45 -17.54 -6.02
CA THR A 125 -11.50 -16.48 -6.39
C THR A 125 -10.49 -16.32 -5.27
N ALA A 126 -9.21 -16.25 -5.60
CA ALA A 126 -8.13 -16.04 -4.64
C ALA A 126 -7.06 -15.14 -5.21
N THR A 127 -6.53 -14.23 -4.39
CA THR A 127 -5.36 -13.41 -4.69
C THR A 127 -4.24 -13.77 -3.73
N HIS A 128 -3.05 -14.00 -4.26
CA HIS A 128 -1.85 -14.24 -3.46
C HIS A 128 -0.77 -13.23 -3.83
N MET A 129 -0.47 -12.33 -2.89
CA MET A 129 0.60 -11.34 -3.04
C MET A 129 1.93 -11.99 -2.69
N LEU A 130 2.92 -11.85 -3.59
CA LEU A 130 4.29 -12.33 -3.39
C LEU A 130 5.16 -11.23 -2.79
N GLN A 131 4.92 -9.97 -3.21
CA GLN A 131 5.67 -8.80 -2.80
C GLN A 131 4.75 -7.60 -2.76
N TYR A 132 4.86 -6.80 -1.71
CA TYR A 132 4.19 -5.50 -1.60
C TYR A 132 5.09 -4.56 -0.82
N GLU A 133 5.79 -3.71 -1.52
CA GLU A 133 6.70 -2.74 -0.94
C GLU A 133 6.02 -1.41 -0.71
N ILE A 134 6.34 -0.78 0.40
CA ILE A 134 5.94 0.59 0.70
C ILE A 134 7.10 1.39 1.31
N PRO A 135 7.19 2.70 1.05
CA PRO A 135 8.18 3.55 1.70
C PRO A 135 7.75 3.86 3.15
N ILE A 136 8.43 3.27 4.11
CA ILE A 136 8.24 3.57 5.53
C ILE A 136 9.43 4.39 6.02
N ASN A 137 9.20 5.66 6.39
CA ASN A 137 10.25 6.58 6.85
C ASN A 137 11.47 6.69 5.91
N GLY A 138 11.22 6.60 4.60
CA GLY A 138 12.27 6.68 3.58
C GLY A 138 13.02 5.37 3.31
N VAL A 139 12.64 4.27 3.96
CA VAL A 139 13.15 2.92 3.71
C VAL A 139 12.06 2.10 3.01
N ILE A 140 12.41 1.49 1.88
CA ILE A 140 11.52 0.54 1.20
C ILE A 140 11.41 -0.72 2.05
N THR A 141 10.20 -1.09 2.38
CA THR A 141 9.91 -2.23 3.24
C THR A 141 8.85 -3.11 2.60
N ASP A 142 9.15 -4.38 2.44
CA ASP A 142 8.16 -5.37 2.04
C ASP A 142 7.23 -5.66 3.23
N VAL A 143 5.94 -5.47 3.02
CA VAL A 143 4.90 -5.64 4.04
C VAL A 143 3.99 -6.85 3.78
N VAL A 144 4.34 -7.72 2.84
CA VAL A 144 3.64 -8.99 2.63
C VAL A 144 3.65 -9.82 3.92
N GLY A 145 2.46 -10.30 4.32
CA GLY A 145 2.29 -11.04 5.57
C GLY A 145 2.15 -10.17 6.83
N SER A 146 2.42 -8.87 6.75
CA SER A 146 2.18 -7.94 7.86
C SER A 146 0.69 -7.62 8.04
N VAL A 147 -0.10 -7.75 6.96
CA VAL A 147 -1.56 -7.60 6.96
C VAL A 147 -2.15 -8.67 6.04
N SER A 148 -2.81 -9.68 6.61
CA SER A 148 -3.49 -10.71 5.83
C SER A 148 -4.94 -10.32 5.59
N TYR A 149 -5.31 -10.07 4.33
CA TYR A 149 -6.70 -9.95 3.91
C TYR A 149 -7.03 -11.11 2.97
N THR A 150 -7.63 -12.16 3.50
CA THR A 150 -8.21 -13.25 2.69
C THR A 150 -9.71 -13.03 2.63
N HIS A 151 -10.26 -12.69 1.46
CA HIS A 151 -11.69 -12.65 1.22
C HIS A 151 -12.12 -13.90 0.45
N LEU A 152 -12.67 -14.88 1.15
CA LEU A 152 -13.44 -15.97 0.53
C LEU A 152 -14.89 -15.51 0.42
N ARG A 153 -15.41 -15.37 -0.81
CA ARG A 153 -16.84 -15.20 -1.06
C ARG A 153 -17.41 -16.50 -1.57
N ALA A 154 -18.27 -17.13 -0.77
CA ALA A 154 -19.18 -18.16 -1.24
C ALA A 154 -20.45 -17.47 -1.76
N HIS A 155 -20.80 -17.69 -3.03
CA HIS A 155 -22.07 -17.26 -3.60
C HIS A 155 -23.05 -18.44 -3.50
N GLU A 156 -24.04 -18.30 -2.62
CA GLU A 156 -25.21 -19.19 -2.65
C GLU A 156 -26.20 -18.63 -3.68
N THR A 157 -26.57 -19.43 -4.65
CA THR A 157 -27.64 -19.11 -5.59
C THR A 157 -28.99 -19.34 -4.90
N GLN A 158 -29.78 -18.29 -4.72
CA GLN A 158 -31.17 -18.40 -4.27
C GLN A 158 -32.02 -19.05 -5.37
N ARG A 159 -32.77 -20.04 -4.97
CA ARG A 159 -33.86 -20.64 -5.81
C ARG A 159 -35.03 -19.67 -5.84
N TYR A 160 -35.57 -19.44 -7.02
CA TYR A 160 -36.91 -18.98 -7.23
C TYR A 160 -37.76 -20.20 -7.66
#